data_3307bb8f2ec0ac60b424a1f77c219151
#
_entry.id   3307bb8f2ec0ac60b424a1f77c219151
#
_cell.length_a   1.000
_cell.length_b   1.000
_cell.length_c   1.000
_cell.angle_alpha   90.00
_cell.angle_beta   90.00
_cell.angle_gamma   90.00
#
_symmetry.space_group_name_H-M   'P 1'
#
loop_
_entity.id
_entity.type
_entity.pdbx_description
1 polymer ?
#
loop_
_entity_poly.entity_id
_entity_poly.type
_entity_poly.pdbx_seq_one_letter_code
_entity_poly.pdbx_strand_id
1 'polypeptide(L)'
;HQLQPDTTAIFAGKTKFRGGRLQLTGAKFQVLDELSETERQALMARPIPIYRASEALPSWRLAKAIRMVLDQLRETDVPEYVPKKILAKRRLLGLLEAYRQVHGPADSSQWVRARSRLRYNQALLTQVALASHRADVLASEHAIAWPVPKADSLRSQIDAHLPFELTDSQV
;
A
#
# COMPACT_ATOMS: atom_id res chain seq x y z
N HIS A 1 -7.52 22.54 -30.01
CA HIS A 1 -6.07 22.77 -29.77
C HIS A 1 -5.90 23.49 -28.43
N GLN A 2 -5.52 22.74 -27.39
CA GLN A 2 -5.30 23.26 -26.03
C GLN A 2 -3.84 23.73 -25.82
N LEU A 3 -2.93 23.41 -26.73
CA LEU A 3 -1.55 23.88 -26.71
C LEU A 3 -1.34 24.89 -27.84
N GLN A 4 -1.05 26.10 -27.47
CA GLN A 4 -0.67 27.19 -28.35
C GLN A 4 0.86 27.40 -28.29
N PRO A 5 1.51 28.02 -29.28
CA PRO A 5 2.86 28.52 -29.09
C PRO A 5 2.93 29.36 -27.80
N ASP A 6 4.02 29.26 -27.08
CA ASP A 6 4.29 29.93 -25.80
C ASP A 6 3.46 29.46 -24.58
N THR A 7 2.63 28.41 -24.73
CA THR A 7 1.93 27.80 -23.60
C THR A 7 2.90 27.00 -22.70
N THR A 8 2.93 27.31 -21.41
CA THR A 8 3.67 26.52 -20.44
C THR A 8 2.84 25.33 -19.98
N ALA A 9 3.37 24.12 -20.13
CA ALA A 9 2.67 22.90 -19.73
C ALA A 9 3.60 21.85 -19.12
N ILE A 10 3.08 21.04 -18.20
CA ILE A 10 3.76 19.82 -17.71
C ILE A 10 3.32 18.65 -18.58
N PHE A 11 4.28 17.87 -19.03
CA PHE A 11 4.07 16.64 -19.78
C PHE A 11 4.44 15.44 -18.95
N ALA A 12 3.57 14.45 -18.86
CA ALA A 12 3.82 13.16 -18.23
C ALA A 12 3.56 12.03 -19.22
N GLY A 13 4.49 11.10 -19.36
CA GLY A 13 4.37 9.97 -20.28
C GLY A 13 5.48 8.96 -20.10
N LYS A 14 5.40 7.86 -20.85
CA LYS A 14 6.48 6.86 -20.90
C LYS A 14 7.59 7.33 -21.81
N THR A 15 8.80 7.39 -21.30
CA THR A 15 9.98 7.70 -22.10
C THR A 15 10.40 6.49 -22.92
N LYS A 16 10.67 6.69 -24.21
CA LYS A 16 11.28 5.71 -25.12
C LYS A 16 12.42 6.35 -25.90
N PHE A 17 13.49 5.61 -26.08
CA PHE A 17 14.57 5.98 -26.97
C PHE A 17 14.27 5.44 -28.38
N ARG A 18 14.18 6.28 -29.38
CA ARG A 18 13.98 5.90 -30.78
C ARG A 18 14.82 6.79 -31.69
N GLY A 19 15.66 6.18 -32.53
CA GLY A 19 16.51 6.93 -33.44
C GLY A 19 17.45 7.93 -32.76
N GLY A 20 18.02 7.60 -31.60
CA GLY A 20 18.92 8.49 -30.86
C GLY A 20 18.23 9.67 -30.13
N ARG A 21 16.90 9.74 -30.17
CA ARG A 21 16.12 10.81 -29.51
C ARG A 21 15.20 10.25 -28.43
N LEU A 22 15.11 10.98 -27.32
CA LEU A 22 14.16 10.70 -26.26
C LEU A 22 12.76 11.15 -26.69
N GLN A 23 11.79 10.26 -26.65
CA GLN A 23 10.39 10.53 -26.99
C GLN A 23 9.50 10.19 -25.81
N LEU A 24 8.46 11.00 -25.59
CA LEU A 24 7.35 10.71 -24.68
C LEU A 24 6.23 10.01 -25.44
N THR A 25 5.89 8.79 -25.05
CA THR A 25 4.77 8.04 -25.62
C THR A 25 3.58 8.04 -24.67
N GLY A 26 2.37 8.26 -25.22
CA GLY A 26 1.15 8.41 -24.42
C GLY A 26 1.19 9.63 -23.50
N ALA A 27 1.86 10.68 -23.96
CA ALA A 27 2.03 11.91 -23.18
C ALA A 27 0.68 12.53 -22.87
N LYS A 28 0.44 12.77 -21.57
CA LYS A 28 -0.62 13.64 -21.06
C LYS A 28 0.02 14.97 -20.70
N PHE A 29 -0.72 16.05 -20.85
CA PHE A 29 -0.24 17.38 -20.49
C PHE A 29 -1.24 18.11 -19.62
N GLN A 30 -0.73 19.03 -18.82
CA GLN A 30 -1.50 19.99 -18.04
C GLN A 30 -0.92 21.38 -18.30
N VAL A 31 -1.77 22.30 -18.77
CA VAL A 31 -1.40 23.69 -18.99
C VAL A 31 -1.27 24.39 -17.64
N LEU A 32 -0.24 25.21 -17.50
CA LEU A 32 0.12 25.93 -16.26
C LEU A 32 -0.05 27.45 -16.36
N ASP A 33 -0.55 27.97 -17.47
CA ASP A 33 -0.62 29.41 -17.71
C ASP A 33 -1.50 30.13 -16.69
N GLU A 34 -2.47 29.44 -16.09
CA GLU A 34 -3.34 30.00 -15.04
C GLU A 34 -2.68 30.03 -13.65
N LEU A 35 -1.50 29.43 -13.48
CA LEU A 35 -0.79 29.38 -12.22
C LEU A 35 0.25 30.49 -12.13
N SER A 36 0.38 31.06 -10.93
CA SER A 36 1.47 32.00 -10.63
C SER A 36 2.83 31.27 -10.70
N GLU A 37 3.91 32.03 -10.89
CA GLU A 37 5.26 31.48 -10.97
C GLU A 37 5.64 30.68 -9.70
N THR A 38 5.23 31.16 -8.54
CA THR A 38 5.42 30.46 -7.25
C THR A 38 4.67 29.13 -7.20
N GLU A 39 3.45 29.05 -7.72
CA GLU A 39 2.68 27.81 -7.79
C GLU A 39 3.27 26.82 -8.80
N ARG A 40 3.78 27.29 -9.93
CA ARG A 40 4.51 26.46 -10.91
C ARG A 40 5.75 25.85 -10.32
N GLN A 41 6.59 26.64 -9.66
CA GLN A 41 7.81 26.16 -9.00
C GLN A 41 7.48 25.17 -7.89
N ALA A 42 6.48 25.44 -7.07
CA ALA A 42 6.01 24.52 -6.03
C ALA A 42 5.46 23.20 -6.61
N LEU A 43 4.81 23.25 -7.76
CA LEU A 43 4.30 22.06 -8.45
C LEU A 43 5.44 21.23 -9.06
N MET A 44 6.46 21.90 -9.63
CA MET A 44 7.63 21.22 -10.21
C MET A 44 8.54 20.58 -9.15
N ALA A 45 8.59 21.15 -7.95
CA ALA A 45 9.42 20.65 -6.85
C ALA A 45 8.84 19.41 -6.16
N ARG A 46 7.56 19.06 -6.40
CA ARG A 46 6.86 17.98 -5.72
C ARG A 46 6.60 16.79 -6.65
N PRO A 47 6.57 15.56 -6.12
CA PRO A 47 6.09 14.42 -6.89
C PRO A 47 4.64 14.62 -7.33
N ILE A 48 4.39 14.48 -8.63
CA ILE A 48 3.05 14.63 -9.20
C ILE A 48 2.33 13.27 -9.12
N PRO A 49 1.15 13.21 -8.46
CA PRO A 49 0.40 11.97 -8.39
C PRO A 49 -0.23 11.64 -9.76
N ILE A 50 -0.01 10.41 -10.20
CA ILE A 50 -0.56 9.90 -11.45
C ILE A 50 -1.60 8.84 -11.12
N TYR A 51 -2.86 9.11 -11.48
CA TYR A 51 -3.97 8.19 -11.30
C TYR A 51 -4.31 7.49 -12.61
N ARG A 52 -4.90 6.30 -12.52
CA ARG A 52 -5.55 5.70 -13.67
C ARG A 52 -6.72 6.60 -14.08
N ALA A 53 -6.68 7.09 -15.28
CA ALA A 53 -7.59 8.11 -15.79
C ALA A 53 -8.24 7.62 -17.08
N SER A 54 -9.44 8.10 -17.36
CA SER A 54 -10.12 8.00 -18.66
C SER A 54 -10.01 9.34 -19.41
N GLU A 55 -10.47 9.37 -20.63
CA GLU A 55 -10.55 10.59 -21.42
C GLU A 55 -11.49 11.62 -20.77
N ALA A 56 -12.63 11.14 -20.25
CA ALA A 56 -13.62 11.98 -19.56
C ALA A 56 -13.15 12.49 -18.19
N LEU A 57 -12.27 11.71 -17.50
CA LEU A 57 -11.78 12.05 -16.16
C LEU A 57 -10.25 11.98 -16.10
N PRO A 58 -9.56 13.07 -16.46
CA PRO A 58 -8.11 13.14 -16.45
C PRO A 58 -7.52 13.04 -15.03
N SER A 59 -6.27 12.53 -14.92
CA SER A 59 -5.55 12.33 -13.66
C SER A 59 -5.48 13.59 -12.78
N TRP A 60 -5.31 14.78 -13.37
CA TRP A 60 -5.25 16.02 -12.61
C TRP A 60 -6.58 16.41 -11.95
N ARG A 61 -7.74 16.10 -12.60
CA ARG A 61 -9.07 16.29 -11.98
C ARG A 61 -9.25 15.38 -10.77
N LEU A 62 -8.83 14.11 -10.88
CA LEU A 62 -8.80 13.18 -9.75
C LEU A 62 -7.89 13.70 -8.63
N ALA A 63 -6.68 14.16 -8.95
CA ALA A 63 -5.76 14.72 -7.97
C ALA A 63 -6.37 15.92 -7.23
N LYS A 64 -7.03 16.84 -7.96
CA LYS A 64 -7.71 17.99 -7.37
C LYS A 64 -8.85 17.56 -6.45
N ALA A 65 -9.73 16.67 -6.91
CA ALA A 65 -10.85 16.16 -6.11
C ALA A 65 -10.39 15.47 -4.84
N ILE A 66 -9.38 14.58 -4.93
CA ILE A 66 -8.82 13.89 -3.77
C ILE A 66 -8.23 14.87 -2.77
N ARG A 67 -7.50 15.88 -3.24
CA ARG A 67 -6.94 16.92 -2.37
C ARG A 67 -8.05 17.69 -1.64
N MET A 68 -9.08 18.13 -2.36
CA MET A 68 -10.21 18.84 -1.75
C MET A 68 -10.88 18.03 -0.63
N VAL A 69 -11.03 16.72 -0.82
CA VAL A 69 -11.57 15.82 0.22
C VAL A 69 -10.61 15.72 1.39
N LEU A 70 -9.33 15.42 1.14
CA LEU A 70 -8.32 15.23 2.18
C LEU A 70 -8.09 16.48 3.03
N ASP A 71 -8.22 17.68 2.43
CA ASP A 71 -8.08 18.95 3.14
C ASP A 71 -9.22 19.20 4.14
N GLN A 72 -10.40 18.63 3.89
CA GLN A 72 -11.58 18.77 4.77
C GLN A 72 -11.61 17.71 5.88
N LEU A 73 -10.94 16.57 5.70
CA LEU A 73 -10.95 15.48 6.69
C LEU A 73 -10.20 15.87 7.96
N ARG A 74 -10.77 15.49 9.11
CA ARG A 74 -10.19 15.58 10.46
C ARG A 74 -9.78 14.20 10.95
N GLU A 75 -8.96 14.14 11.99
CA GLU A 75 -8.59 12.86 12.61
C GLU A 75 -9.79 12.08 13.15
N THR A 76 -10.87 12.79 13.51
CA THR A 76 -12.15 12.18 13.93
C THR A 76 -12.86 11.45 12.80
N ASP A 77 -12.68 11.89 11.55
CA ASP A 77 -13.32 11.31 10.37
C ASP A 77 -12.57 10.07 9.86
N VAL A 78 -11.28 9.96 10.22
CA VAL A 78 -10.39 8.84 9.86
C VAL A 78 -9.76 8.28 11.14
N PRO A 79 -10.52 7.49 11.93
CA PRO A 79 -10.04 7.00 13.20
C PRO A 79 -8.81 6.11 13.04
N GLU A 80 -7.81 6.36 13.90
CA GLU A 80 -6.60 5.56 13.96
C GLU A 80 -6.84 4.27 14.75
N TYR A 81 -6.70 3.14 14.09
CA TYR A 81 -6.91 1.82 14.70
C TYR A 81 -5.61 1.12 15.12
N VAL A 82 -4.45 1.64 14.72
CA VAL A 82 -3.17 1.13 15.18
C VAL A 82 -2.79 1.82 16.49
N PRO A 83 -2.52 1.08 17.57
CA PRO A 83 -2.16 1.67 18.86
C PRO A 83 -0.95 2.60 18.77
N LYS A 84 -1.00 3.75 19.46
CA LYS A 84 0.07 4.76 19.46
C LYS A 84 1.46 4.19 19.78
N LYS A 85 1.52 3.21 20.70
CA LYS A 85 2.79 2.52 21.03
C LYS A 85 3.40 1.79 19.84
N ILE A 86 2.56 1.19 18.99
CA ILE A 86 3.01 0.49 17.78
C ILE A 86 3.45 1.48 16.72
N LEU A 87 2.67 2.57 16.51
CA LEU A 87 3.06 3.65 15.60
C LEU A 87 4.45 4.19 15.96
N ALA A 88 4.67 4.51 17.22
CA ALA A 88 5.95 5.02 17.70
C ALA A 88 7.08 3.99 17.54
N LYS A 89 6.88 2.74 17.99
CA LYS A 89 7.88 1.67 17.88
C LYS A 89 8.29 1.39 16.43
N ARG A 90 7.35 1.44 15.50
CA ARG A 90 7.56 1.17 14.07
C ARG A 90 7.84 2.43 13.26
N ARG A 91 7.86 3.61 13.87
CA ARG A 91 8.03 4.92 13.22
C ARG A 91 7.06 5.13 12.06
N LEU A 92 5.80 4.73 12.26
CA LEU A 92 4.74 4.86 11.27
C LEU A 92 4.01 6.18 11.44
N LEU A 93 3.55 6.73 10.32
CA LEU A 93 2.65 7.90 10.32
C LEU A 93 1.26 7.54 10.85
N GLY A 94 0.52 8.52 11.33
CA GLY A 94 -0.92 8.41 11.53
C GLY A 94 -1.64 8.14 10.20
N LEU A 95 -2.84 7.56 10.28
CA LEU A 95 -3.56 7.09 9.09
C LEU A 95 -3.92 8.25 8.14
N LEU A 96 -4.53 9.32 8.66
CA LEU A 96 -4.91 10.49 7.87
C LEU A 96 -3.69 11.18 7.24
N GLU A 97 -2.61 11.31 8.01
CA GLU A 97 -1.37 11.89 7.50
C GLU A 97 -0.74 11.03 6.40
N ALA A 98 -0.82 9.71 6.52
CA ALA A 98 -0.36 8.82 5.46
C ALA A 98 -1.18 8.98 4.17
N TYR A 99 -2.50 9.17 4.27
CA TYR A 99 -3.33 9.49 3.10
C TYR A 99 -2.95 10.84 2.48
N ARG A 100 -2.75 11.88 3.28
CA ARG A 100 -2.32 13.19 2.77
C ARG A 100 -0.98 13.10 2.04
N GLN A 101 0.01 12.46 2.67
CA GLN A 101 1.36 12.36 2.09
C GLN A 101 1.46 11.41 0.89
N VAL A 102 0.62 10.37 0.78
CA VAL A 102 0.67 9.50 -0.42
C VAL A 102 0.05 10.17 -1.64
N HIS A 103 -0.92 11.06 -1.43
CA HIS A 103 -1.64 11.76 -2.50
C HIS A 103 -1.07 13.15 -2.82
N GLY A 104 -0.34 13.76 -1.90
CA GLY A 104 0.25 15.09 -2.09
C GLY A 104 1.56 15.26 -1.29
N PRO A 105 2.57 14.42 -1.53
CA PRO A 105 3.82 14.51 -0.79
C PRO A 105 4.58 15.81 -1.16
N ALA A 106 5.25 16.40 -0.18
CA ALA A 106 6.15 17.52 -0.44
C ALA A 106 7.46 17.06 -1.11
N ASP A 107 7.87 15.82 -0.81
CA ASP A 107 9.07 15.19 -1.35
C ASP A 107 8.94 13.65 -1.42
N SER A 108 9.92 13.01 -2.03
CA SER A 108 9.94 11.55 -2.17
C SER A 108 10.01 10.82 -0.83
N SER A 109 10.62 11.41 0.21
CA SER A 109 10.73 10.77 1.52
C SER A 109 9.38 10.67 2.22
N GLN A 110 8.56 11.69 2.11
CA GLN A 110 7.18 11.69 2.60
C GLN A 110 6.35 10.60 1.92
N TRP A 111 6.46 10.48 0.61
CA TRP A 111 5.79 9.42 -0.14
C TRP A 111 6.21 8.02 0.31
N VAL A 112 7.51 7.79 0.52
CA VAL A 112 8.01 6.50 1.00
C VAL A 112 7.46 6.17 2.38
N ARG A 113 7.44 7.13 3.32
CA ARG A 113 6.89 6.95 4.68
C ARG A 113 5.39 6.66 4.64
N ALA A 114 4.63 7.41 3.85
CA ALA A 114 3.20 7.20 3.67
C ALA A 114 2.90 5.82 3.10
N ARG A 115 3.63 5.42 2.05
CA ARG A 115 3.50 4.09 1.45
C ARG A 115 3.86 2.97 2.42
N SER A 116 4.88 3.16 3.27
CA SER A 116 5.24 2.20 4.32
C SER A 116 4.09 2.00 5.31
N ARG A 117 3.46 3.10 5.73
CA ARG A 117 2.27 3.02 6.59
C ARG A 117 1.13 2.24 5.94
N LEU A 118 0.80 2.51 4.69
CA LEU A 118 -0.31 1.84 3.98
C LEU A 118 -0.02 0.34 3.75
N ARG A 119 1.24 -0.02 3.46
CA ARG A 119 1.65 -1.43 3.41
C ARG A 119 1.50 -2.13 4.75
N TYR A 120 1.88 -1.45 5.84
CA TYR A 120 1.68 -1.98 7.19
C TYR A 120 0.19 -2.23 7.47
N ASN A 121 -0.69 -1.30 7.09
CA ASN A 121 -2.13 -1.48 7.23
C ASN A 121 -2.63 -2.72 6.49
N GLN A 122 -2.25 -2.87 5.23
CA GLN A 122 -2.63 -4.03 4.43
C GLN A 122 -2.19 -5.35 5.07
N ALA A 123 -0.93 -5.41 5.50
CA ALA A 123 -0.39 -6.58 6.19
C ALA A 123 -1.13 -6.86 7.51
N LEU A 124 -1.37 -5.82 8.32
CA LEU A 124 -2.09 -5.95 9.59
C LEU A 124 -3.50 -6.50 9.38
N LEU A 125 -4.28 -5.91 8.47
CA LEU A 125 -5.64 -6.36 8.19
C LEU A 125 -5.67 -7.80 7.70
N THR A 126 -4.75 -8.19 6.82
CA THR A 126 -4.62 -9.57 6.36
C THR A 126 -4.30 -10.51 7.52
N GLN A 127 -3.34 -10.15 8.39
CA GLN A 127 -2.97 -10.98 9.53
C GLN A 127 -4.09 -11.09 10.57
N VAL A 128 -4.82 -10.02 10.82
CA VAL A 128 -5.99 -10.06 11.71
C VAL A 128 -7.07 -10.97 11.15
N ALA A 129 -7.39 -10.88 9.86
CA ALA A 129 -8.37 -11.74 9.22
C ALA A 129 -7.96 -13.23 9.30
N LEU A 130 -6.70 -13.55 9.04
CA LEU A 130 -6.18 -14.91 9.15
C LEU A 130 -6.19 -15.41 10.59
N ALA A 131 -5.82 -14.57 11.56
CA ALA A 131 -5.84 -14.94 12.97
C ALA A 131 -7.27 -15.17 13.48
N SER A 132 -8.24 -14.33 13.06
CA SER A 132 -9.66 -14.53 13.38
C SER A 132 -10.18 -15.83 12.80
N HIS A 133 -9.91 -16.09 11.53
CA HIS A 133 -10.33 -17.35 10.89
C HIS A 133 -9.73 -18.57 11.59
N ARG A 134 -8.44 -18.51 11.94
CA ARG A 134 -7.79 -19.59 12.71
C ARG A 134 -8.45 -19.79 14.08
N ALA A 135 -8.79 -18.69 14.77
CA ALA A 135 -9.47 -18.78 16.07
C ALA A 135 -10.86 -19.42 15.93
N ASP A 136 -11.61 -19.07 14.88
CA ASP A 136 -12.93 -19.64 14.60
C ASP A 136 -12.84 -21.13 14.28
N VAL A 137 -11.87 -21.55 13.46
CA VAL A 137 -11.62 -22.97 13.17
C VAL A 137 -11.28 -23.74 14.44
N LEU A 138 -10.35 -23.22 15.26
CA LEU A 138 -9.97 -23.87 16.52
C LEU A 138 -11.13 -23.95 17.53
N ALA A 139 -12.07 -23.02 17.47
CA ALA A 139 -13.25 -23.03 18.34
C ALA A 139 -14.37 -23.98 17.85
N SER A 140 -14.47 -24.18 16.53
CA SER A 140 -15.51 -25.01 15.90
C SER A 140 -15.09 -26.46 15.65
N GLU A 141 -13.80 -26.69 15.41
CA GLU A 141 -13.28 -28.01 15.12
C GLU A 141 -12.89 -28.73 16.41
N HIS A 142 -13.57 -29.85 16.67
CA HIS A 142 -13.26 -30.72 17.79
C HIS A 142 -12.52 -31.96 17.27
N ALA A 143 -11.25 -32.05 17.61
CA ALA A 143 -10.49 -33.26 17.35
C ALA A 143 -10.75 -34.32 18.47
N ILE A 144 -10.83 -35.56 18.06
CA ILE A 144 -10.83 -36.69 19.04
C ILE A 144 -9.47 -36.74 19.71
N ALA A 145 -9.47 -36.61 21.02
CA ALA A 145 -8.24 -36.76 21.80
C ALA A 145 -7.84 -38.25 21.82
N TRP A 146 -6.81 -38.61 21.08
CA TRP A 146 -6.23 -39.93 21.16
C TRP A 146 -5.38 -40.05 22.42
N PRO A 147 -5.53 -41.15 23.21
CA PRO A 147 -4.70 -41.35 24.37
C PRO A 147 -3.23 -41.48 23.95
N VAL A 148 -2.33 -41.09 24.84
CA VAL A 148 -0.88 -41.32 24.65
C VAL A 148 -0.63 -42.81 24.42
N PRO A 149 0.10 -43.21 23.36
CA PRO A 149 0.35 -44.59 23.05
C PRO A 149 1.09 -45.31 24.21
N LYS A 150 0.60 -46.46 24.62
CA LYS A 150 1.32 -47.33 25.57
C LYS A 150 2.48 -48.01 24.87
N ALA A 151 3.47 -48.45 25.63
CA ALA A 151 4.69 -49.06 25.10
C ALA A 151 4.44 -50.32 24.22
N ASP A 152 3.32 -51.01 24.44
CA ASP A 152 2.90 -52.23 23.72
C ASP A 152 1.80 -51.91 22.66
N SER A 153 1.52 -50.66 22.41
CA SER A 153 0.47 -50.26 21.45
C SER A 153 0.88 -50.56 20.00
N LEU A 154 -0.11 -50.69 19.13
CA LEU A 154 0.11 -50.89 17.71
C LEU A 154 0.98 -49.75 17.11
N ARG A 155 0.77 -48.50 17.58
CA ARG A 155 1.60 -47.38 17.17
C ARG A 155 3.06 -47.58 17.52
N SER A 156 3.37 -47.96 18.77
CA SER A 156 4.75 -48.19 19.19
C SER A 156 5.42 -49.32 18.39
N GLN A 157 4.66 -50.34 18.00
CA GLN A 157 5.16 -51.41 17.14
C GLN A 157 5.45 -50.90 15.72
N ILE A 158 4.59 -50.02 15.17
CA ILE A 158 4.82 -49.40 13.86
C ILE A 158 6.06 -48.49 13.92
N ASP A 159 6.14 -47.62 14.93
CA ASP A 159 7.26 -46.70 15.11
C ASP A 159 8.60 -47.43 15.20
N ALA A 160 8.64 -48.61 15.88
CA ALA A 160 9.82 -49.45 15.96
C ALA A 160 10.23 -50.14 14.64
N HIS A 161 9.33 -50.23 13.67
CA HIS A 161 9.58 -50.82 12.34
C HIS A 161 9.78 -49.80 11.25
N LEU A 162 9.74 -48.49 11.57
CA LEU A 162 10.02 -47.44 10.58
C LEU A 162 11.49 -47.52 10.14
N PRO A 163 11.77 -47.41 8.83
CA PRO A 163 13.15 -47.43 8.32
C PRO A 163 13.90 -46.08 8.51
N PHE A 164 13.33 -45.17 9.29
CA PHE A 164 13.86 -43.82 9.59
C PHE A 164 13.42 -43.38 10.99
N GLU A 165 14.16 -42.45 11.58
CA GLU A 165 13.79 -41.84 12.87
C GLU A 165 12.80 -40.68 12.64
N LEU A 166 11.76 -40.60 13.48
CA LEU A 166 10.82 -39.49 13.47
C LEU A 166 11.50 -38.22 14.00
N THR A 167 11.20 -37.09 13.41
CA THR A 167 11.66 -35.81 13.92
C THR A 167 10.85 -35.36 15.15
N ASP A 168 11.40 -34.45 15.97
CA ASP A 168 10.74 -33.93 17.19
C ASP A 168 9.33 -33.36 16.93
N SER A 169 9.04 -32.92 15.70
CA SER A 169 7.73 -32.41 15.30
C SER A 169 6.77 -33.50 14.80
N GLN A 170 7.24 -34.74 14.63
CA GLN A 170 6.46 -35.90 14.18
C GLN A 170 6.09 -36.83 15.33
N VAL A 171 6.80 -36.71 16.44
CA VAL A 171 6.51 -37.40 17.70
C VAL A 171 5.37 -36.70 18.42
#